data_253f7e7aeb63fe185bded8a87c04c048
#
_entry.id   253f7e7aeb63fe185bded8a87c04c048
#
_cell.length_a   1.000
_cell.length_b   1.000
_cell.length_c   1.000
_cell.angle_alpha   90.00
_cell.angle_beta   90.00
_cell.angle_gamma   90.00
#
_symmetry.space_group_name_H-M   'P 1'
#
loop_
_entity.id
_entity.type
_entity.pdbx_description
1 polymer ?
#
loop_
_entity_poly.entity_id
_entity_poly.type
_entity_poly.pdbx_seq_one_letter_code
_entity_poly.pdbx_strand_id
1 'polypeptide(L)'
;AGRSYIEHIPAAAIQEQLAAGRFTSSTDFSGIRRMDAVIICVPTPLNKNREPDISYILKSGEAILPHVHQGLLVVLESTTYPGTTDEDLRAVLERSGLKAGVDFHLAFSPEREDPGNPDSKVALIPKVVGGLTPACAQRAVELYSTAIKTIIPVSSCRAAEATKLLENIFRGVNIALVNELKQVYAAMGIDVWEVINAAKTKPFGYMPFYPGPGLGGHCIPIDPFYLTWKAREYGQNTKFIELAGEVNTAMPMYVVHRTQEALNAKKKAINGSRILILGLA
;
A
#
# COMPACT_ATOMS: atom_id res chain seq x y z
N ALA A 1 -1.46 -26.33 5.75
CA ALA A 1 -0.66 -27.51 5.78
C ALA A 1 0.82 -27.30 5.44
N GLY A 2 1.46 -26.22 5.91
CA GLY A 2 2.90 -25.99 5.83
C GLY A 2 3.46 -25.72 4.42
N ARG A 3 2.59 -25.35 3.45
CA ARG A 3 3.03 -24.90 2.12
C ARG A 3 2.98 -23.38 2.06
N SER A 4 4.07 -22.78 1.57
CA SER A 4 4.06 -21.35 1.23
C SER A 4 3.44 -21.15 -0.16
N TYR A 5 2.62 -20.11 -0.30
CA TYR A 5 2.19 -19.56 -1.60
C TYR A 5 2.90 -18.22 -1.90
N ILE A 6 3.78 -17.77 -0.99
CA ILE A 6 4.59 -16.57 -1.12
C ILE A 6 5.98 -17.00 -1.58
N GLU A 7 6.39 -16.62 -2.79
CA GLU A 7 7.61 -17.12 -3.44
C GLU A 7 8.90 -16.90 -2.62
N HIS A 8 9.03 -15.75 -1.98
CA HIS A 8 10.20 -15.40 -1.18
C HIS A 8 10.18 -15.94 0.25
N ILE A 9 9.09 -16.60 0.69
CA ILE A 9 9.02 -17.31 1.99
C ILE A 9 9.07 -18.81 1.76
N PRO A 10 10.19 -19.48 2.08
CA PRO A 10 10.32 -20.94 1.90
C PRO A 10 9.33 -21.71 2.77
N ALA A 11 8.70 -22.75 2.21
CA ALA A 11 7.80 -23.61 2.97
C ALA A 11 8.47 -24.23 4.22
N ALA A 12 9.78 -24.50 4.17
CA ALA A 12 10.56 -25.01 5.29
C ALA A 12 10.53 -24.07 6.51
N ALA A 13 10.60 -22.75 6.29
CA ALA A 13 10.52 -21.76 7.37
C ALA A 13 9.15 -21.80 8.08
N ILE A 14 8.07 -21.98 7.32
CA ILE A 14 6.72 -22.13 7.89
C ILE A 14 6.61 -23.43 8.68
N GLN A 15 7.12 -24.53 8.11
CA GLN A 15 7.09 -25.85 8.75
C GLN A 15 7.86 -25.88 10.07
N GLU A 16 9.01 -25.21 10.13
CA GLU A 16 9.79 -25.05 11.36
C GLU A 16 8.97 -24.35 12.47
N GLN A 17 8.27 -23.25 12.15
CA GLN A 17 7.47 -22.52 13.13
C GLN A 17 6.23 -23.32 13.58
N LEU A 18 5.62 -24.07 12.65
CA LEU A 18 4.52 -25.00 12.96
C LEU A 18 4.99 -26.12 13.91
N ALA A 19 6.12 -26.76 13.60
CA ALA A 19 6.68 -27.84 14.42
C ALA A 19 7.09 -27.35 15.83
N ALA A 20 7.59 -26.11 15.92
CA ALA A 20 7.93 -25.47 17.18
C ALA A 20 6.72 -24.97 17.99
N GLY A 21 5.49 -25.10 17.47
CA GLY A 21 4.27 -24.59 18.10
C GLY A 21 4.18 -23.06 18.17
N ARG A 22 5.04 -22.34 17.45
CA ARG A 22 5.08 -20.86 17.42
C ARG A 22 4.15 -20.23 16.37
N PHE A 23 3.65 -21.04 15.45
CA PHE A 23 2.70 -20.62 14.43
C PHE A 23 1.51 -21.59 14.39
N THR A 24 0.32 -21.04 14.48
CA THR A 24 -0.94 -21.78 14.31
C THR A 24 -1.90 -20.98 13.46
N SER A 25 -2.79 -21.63 12.73
CA SER A 25 -3.87 -20.98 11.98
C SER A 25 -5.22 -21.44 12.48
N SER A 26 -6.16 -20.52 12.61
CA SER A 26 -7.52 -20.80 13.08
C SER A 26 -8.49 -19.85 12.39
N THR A 27 -9.74 -20.27 12.23
CA THR A 27 -10.88 -19.43 11.91
C THR A 27 -11.71 -19.06 13.13
N ASP A 28 -11.32 -19.55 14.32
CA ASP A 28 -11.95 -19.25 15.59
C ASP A 28 -11.31 -18.02 16.23
N PHE A 29 -12.05 -16.93 16.28
CA PHE A 29 -11.64 -15.67 16.88
C PHE A 29 -11.69 -15.68 18.43
N SER A 30 -12.27 -16.69 19.06
CA SER A 30 -12.33 -16.77 20.54
C SER A 30 -10.95 -16.81 21.18
N GLY A 31 -9.94 -17.28 20.43
CA GLY A 31 -8.54 -17.28 20.85
C GLY A 31 -7.99 -15.89 21.20
N ILE A 32 -8.56 -14.82 20.63
CA ILE A 32 -8.13 -13.43 20.91
C ILE A 32 -8.19 -13.07 22.39
N ARG A 33 -9.09 -13.66 23.14
CA ARG A 33 -9.18 -13.44 24.62
C ARG A 33 -7.88 -13.72 25.38
N ARG A 34 -6.94 -14.44 24.76
CA ARG A 34 -5.64 -14.82 25.36
C ARG A 34 -4.46 -14.19 24.65
N MET A 35 -4.70 -13.31 23.66
CA MET A 35 -3.66 -12.67 22.89
C MET A 35 -3.34 -11.29 23.47
N ASP A 36 -2.08 -10.91 23.44
CA ASP A 36 -1.64 -9.57 23.84
C ASP A 36 -1.85 -8.54 22.73
N ALA A 37 -1.86 -9.00 21.47
CA ALA A 37 -2.02 -8.13 20.30
C ALA A 37 -2.78 -8.81 19.17
N VAL A 38 -3.52 -8.02 18.40
CA VAL A 38 -4.17 -8.37 17.14
C VAL A 38 -3.72 -7.41 16.06
N ILE A 39 -3.26 -7.94 14.93
CA ILE A 39 -2.86 -7.16 13.76
C ILE A 39 -3.87 -7.45 12.64
N ILE A 40 -4.48 -6.40 12.09
CA ILE A 40 -5.47 -6.50 11.00
C ILE A 40 -4.76 -6.25 9.67
N CYS A 41 -4.64 -7.29 8.83
CA CYS A 41 -4.01 -7.28 7.51
C CYS A 41 -5.01 -7.83 6.48
N VAL A 42 -6.00 -7.03 6.12
CA VAL A 42 -7.08 -7.40 5.20
C VAL A 42 -7.04 -6.57 3.93
N PRO A 43 -7.60 -7.07 2.80
CA PRO A 43 -7.70 -6.28 1.58
C PRO A 43 -8.54 -5.00 1.77
N THR A 44 -8.14 -3.95 1.08
CA THR A 44 -8.83 -2.65 1.05
C THR A 44 -8.96 -2.19 -0.41
N PRO A 45 -9.88 -2.76 -1.19
CA PRO A 45 -10.06 -2.41 -2.58
C PRO A 45 -10.82 -1.07 -2.73
N LEU A 46 -10.83 -0.54 -3.96
CA LEU A 46 -11.78 0.48 -4.36
C LEU A 46 -13.05 -0.17 -4.94
N ASN A 47 -14.19 0.46 -4.71
CA ASN A 47 -15.42 0.11 -5.40
C ASN A 47 -15.40 0.62 -6.87
N LYS A 48 -16.47 0.37 -7.62
CA LYS A 48 -16.61 0.79 -9.04
C LYS A 48 -16.53 2.32 -9.23
N ASN A 49 -16.85 3.08 -8.20
CA ASN A 49 -16.82 4.54 -8.21
C ASN A 49 -15.46 5.11 -7.73
N ARG A 50 -14.46 4.25 -7.54
CA ARG A 50 -13.15 4.60 -6.95
C ARG A 50 -13.23 5.15 -5.52
N GLU A 51 -14.22 4.67 -4.75
CA GLU A 51 -14.34 4.97 -3.33
C GLU A 51 -13.73 3.85 -2.50
N PRO A 52 -13.13 4.14 -1.33
CA PRO A 52 -12.56 3.14 -0.44
C PRO A 52 -13.61 2.12 0.04
N ASP A 53 -13.32 0.83 -0.10
CA ASP A 53 -14.11 -0.24 0.54
C ASP A 53 -13.38 -0.73 1.79
N ILE A 54 -13.75 -0.19 2.94
CA ILE A 54 -13.23 -0.58 4.25
C ILE A 54 -14.06 -1.70 4.91
N SER A 55 -14.98 -2.34 4.18
CA SER A 55 -15.88 -3.35 4.74
C SER A 55 -15.14 -4.53 5.38
N TYR A 56 -13.97 -4.90 4.85
CA TYR A 56 -13.12 -5.95 5.42
C TYR A 56 -12.52 -5.54 6.76
N ILE A 57 -12.11 -4.28 6.92
CA ILE A 57 -11.63 -3.73 8.19
C ILE A 57 -12.75 -3.77 9.24
N LEU A 58 -13.95 -3.26 8.87
CA LEU A 58 -15.09 -3.23 9.78
C LEU A 58 -15.55 -4.63 10.17
N LYS A 59 -15.62 -5.57 9.23
CA LYS A 59 -15.93 -6.98 9.51
C LYS A 59 -14.89 -7.64 10.43
N SER A 60 -13.62 -7.30 10.26
CA SER A 60 -12.56 -7.75 11.18
C SER A 60 -12.77 -7.17 12.58
N GLY A 61 -13.08 -5.87 12.67
CA GLY A 61 -13.47 -5.23 13.93
C GLY A 61 -14.66 -5.91 14.61
N GLU A 62 -15.71 -6.23 13.86
CA GLU A 62 -16.89 -6.97 14.36
C GLU A 62 -16.54 -8.38 14.87
N ALA A 63 -15.64 -9.08 14.19
CA ALA A 63 -15.17 -10.40 14.64
C ALA A 63 -14.29 -10.33 15.91
N ILE A 64 -13.53 -9.25 16.08
CA ILE A 64 -12.69 -8.99 17.24
C ILE A 64 -13.53 -8.52 18.44
N LEU A 65 -14.59 -7.75 18.17
CA LEU A 65 -15.42 -7.07 19.17
C LEU A 65 -15.83 -7.92 20.39
N PRO A 66 -16.32 -9.19 20.26
CA PRO A 66 -16.70 -10.00 21.41
C PRO A 66 -15.52 -10.46 22.28
N HIS A 67 -14.32 -10.22 21.84
CA HIS A 67 -13.08 -10.73 22.44
C HIS A 67 -12.14 -9.61 22.88
N VAL A 68 -12.53 -8.34 22.69
CA VAL A 68 -11.78 -7.18 23.21
C VAL A 68 -11.71 -7.28 24.73
N HIS A 69 -10.52 -7.11 25.28
CA HIS A 69 -10.28 -7.17 26.72
C HIS A 69 -9.27 -6.10 27.15
N GLN A 70 -9.16 -5.91 28.46
CA GLN A 70 -8.26 -4.92 29.03
C GLN A 70 -6.79 -5.22 28.69
N GLY A 71 -6.08 -4.21 28.22
CA GLY A 71 -4.66 -4.30 27.81
C GLY A 71 -4.42 -4.85 26.41
N LEU A 72 -5.44 -5.33 25.68
CA LEU A 72 -5.30 -5.79 24.30
C LEU A 72 -4.77 -4.65 23.42
N LEU A 73 -3.77 -4.93 22.59
CA LEU A 73 -3.35 -4.04 21.51
C LEU A 73 -4.02 -4.47 20.20
N VAL A 74 -4.73 -3.56 19.54
CA VAL A 74 -5.23 -3.74 18.16
C VAL A 74 -4.47 -2.80 17.24
N VAL A 75 -3.84 -3.34 16.19
CA VAL A 75 -3.12 -2.59 15.18
C VAL A 75 -3.76 -2.82 13.83
N LEU A 76 -4.08 -1.75 13.12
CA LEU A 76 -4.45 -1.80 11.72
C LEU A 76 -3.20 -1.62 10.86
N GLU A 77 -2.92 -2.57 9.95
CA GLU A 77 -1.82 -2.47 8.96
C GLU A 77 -2.34 -2.28 7.53
N SER A 78 -3.60 -2.63 7.27
CA SER A 78 -4.20 -2.45 5.94
C SER A 78 -4.16 -1.00 5.51
N THR A 79 -3.74 -0.73 4.27
CA THR A 79 -3.72 0.63 3.71
C THR A 79 -5.12 1.21 3.67
N THR A 80 -5.25 2.45 4.13
CA THR A 80 -6.53 3.15 4.25
C THR A 80 -6.34 4.67 4.28
N TYR A 81 -7.43 5.44 4.42
CA TYR A 81 -7.41 6.89 4.55
C TYR A 81 -7.22 7.32 6.01
N PRO A 82 -6.67 8.54 6.24
CA PRO A 82 -6.56 9.11 7.58
C PRO A 82 -7.91 9.23 8.27
N GLY A 83 -8.04 8.61 9.43
CA GLY A 83 -9.28 8.53 10.21
C GLY A 83 -9.87 7.13 10.33
N THR A 84 -9.53 6.20 9.46
CA THR A 84 -10.09 4.84 9.54
C THR A 84 -9.83 4.17 10.88
N THR A 85 -8.63 4.30 11.44
CA THR A 85 -8.29 3.66 12.71
C THR A 85 -8.98 4.33 13.88
N ASP A 86 -8.89 5.65 13.99
CA ASP A 86 -9.32 6.42 15.16
C ASP A 86 -10.78 6.88 15.12
N GLU A 87 -11.46 6.74 13.97
CA GLU A 87 -12.90 6.99 13.81
C GLU A 87 -13.64 5.67 13.57
N ASP A 88 -13.46 5.04 12.39
CA ASP A 88 -14.28 3.92 11.94
C ASP A 88 -14.05 2.64 12.75
N LEU A 89 -12.80 2.16 12.81
CA LEU A 89 -12.46 0.94 13.54
C LEU A 89 -12.67 1.10 15.04
N ARG A 90 -12.27 2.25 15.58
CA ARG A 90 -12.48 2.58 16.99
C ARG A 90 -13.95 2.50 17.38
N ALA A 91 -14.86 3.10 16.59
CA ALA A 91 -16.29 3.08 16.84
C ALA A 91 -16.85 1.65 16.93
N VAL A 92 -16.35 0.73 16.10
CA VAL A 92 -16.74 -0.69 16.16
C VAL A 92 -16.24 -1.32 17.46
N LEU A 93 -14.96 -1.18 17.78
CA LEU A 93 -14.34 -1.86 18.95
C LEU A 93 -14.88 -1.34 20.29
N GLU A 94 -15.16 -0.04 20.41
CA GLU A 94 -15.72 0.57 21.64
C GLU A 94 -17.15 0.11 21.96
N ARG A 95 -17.84 -0.55 21.03
CA ARG A 95 -19.14 -1.23 21.31
C ARG A 95 -18.99 -2.40 22.30
N SER A 96 -17.77 -2.86 22.57
CA SER A 96 -17.47 -3.79 23.68
C SER A 96 -17.77 -3.21 25.07
N GLY A 97 -17.98 -1.89 25.18
CA GLY A 97 -18.07 -1.17 26.45
C GLY A 97 -16.72 -0.69 26.98
N LEU A 98 -15.60 -1.13 26.38
CA LEU A 98 -14.25 -0.70 26.72
C LEU A 98 -13.83 0.48 25.84
N LYS A 99 -12.96 1.36 26.38
CA LYS A 99 -12.50 2.56 25.69
C LYS A 99 -11.09 2.40 25.17
N ALA A 100 -10.91 2.68 23.87
CA ALA A 100 -9.62 2.71 23.22
C ALA A 100 -8.73 3.81 23.83
N GLY A 101 -7.48 3.47 24.11
CA GLY A 101 -6.51 4.37 24.75
C GLY A 101 -6.60 4.45 26.26
N VAL A 102 -7.60 3.78 26.86
CA VAL A 102 -7.81 3.68 28.31
C VAL A 102 -7.78 2.20 28.74
N ASP A 103 -8.74 1.41 28.24
CA ASP A 103 -8.90 0.02 28.59
C ASP A 103 -8.12 -0.91 27.66
N PHE A 104 -8.05 -0.59 26.38
CA PHE A 104 -7.27 -1.28 25.38
C PHE A 104 -6.51 -0.30 24.49
N HIS A 105 -5.52 -0.79 23.76
CA HIS A 105 -4.67 0.03 22.90
C HIS A 105 -5.08 -0.09 21.45
N LEU A 106 -5.03 1.04 20.72
CA LEU A 106 -5.33 1.11 19.27
C LEU A 106 -4.23 1.86 18.55
N ALA A 107 -3.72 1.28 17.47
CA ALA A 107 -2.63 1.85 16.69
C ALA A 107 -2.78 1.55 15.20
N PHE A 108 -2.06 2.29 14.38
CA PHE A 108 -1.87 2.05 12.96
C PHE A 108 -0.38 1.92 12.64
N SER A 109 -0.05 0.98 11.76
CA SER A 109 1.31 0.79 11.27
C SER A 109 1.29 0.30 9.82
N PRO A 110 1.64 1.13 8.83
CA PRO A 110 1.59 0.73 7.43
C PRO A 110 2.60 -0.35 7.09
N GLU A 111 2.24 -1.28 6.19
CA GLU A 111 3.20 -2.15 5.56
C GLU A 111 3.97 -1.41 4.46
N ARG A 112 5.29 -1.57 4.44
CA ARG A 112 6.23 -0.87 3.54
C ARG A 112 7.12 -1.82 2.77
N GLU A 113 6.82 -3.11 2.77
CA GLU A 113 7.55 -4.13 2.02
C GLU A 113 7.48 -3.88 0.50
N ASP A 114 8.58 -4.19 -0.18
CA ASP A 114 8.66 -4.27 -1.63
C ASP A 114 8.90 -5.73 -2.04
N PRO A 115 7.82 -6.50 -2.25
CA PRO A 115 7.91 -7.96 -2.47
C PRO A 115 8.72 -8.36 -3.70
N GLY A 116 8.89 -7.48 -4.66
CA GLY A 116 9.68 -7.71 -5.87
C GLY A 116 11.18 -7.46 -5.70
N ASN A 117 11.62 -6.94 -4.56
CA ASN A 117 13.00 -6.54 -4.32
C ASN A 117 13.71 -7.60 -3.44
N PRO A 118 14.66 -8.38 -3.99
CA PRO A 118 15.37 -9.42 -3.24
C PRO A 118 16.25 -8.87 -2.10
N ASP A 119 16.61 -7.59 -2.16
CA ASP A 119 17.41 -6.93 -1.12
C ASP A 119 16.52 -6.35 0.00
N SER A 120 15.20 -6.33 -0.19
CA SER A 120 14.23 -5.86 0.78
C SER A 120 14.02 -6.93 1.87
N LYS A 121 14.55 -6.66 3.06
CA LYS A 121 14.29 -7.50 4.25
C LYS A 121 13.38 -6.74 5.19
N VAL A 122 12.19 -7.27 5.43
CA VAL A 122 11.15 -6.65 6.30
C VAL A 122 11.73 -6.15 7.62
N ALA A 123 12.58 -6.96 8.28
CA ALA A 123 13.23 -6.59 9.54
C ALA A 123 14.14 -5.34 9.47
N LEU A 124 14.59 -4.96 8.28
CA LEU A 124 15.48 -3.80 8.06
C LEU A 124 14.75 -2.56 7.57
N ILE A 125 13.51 -2.71 7.07
CA ILE A 125 12.70 -1.57 6.64
C ILE A 125 12.20 -0.83 7.88
N PRO A 126 12.49 0.48 8.04
CA PRO A 126 11.97 1.24 9.17
C PRO A 126 10.44 1.22 9.18
N LYS A 127 9.84 0.78 10.28
CA LYS A 127 8.38 0.67 10.41
C LYS A 127 7.81 1.90 11.10
N VAL A 128 6.84 2.55 10.44
CA VAL A 128 6.13 3.72 11.00
C VAL A 128 5.03 3.23 11.93
N VAL A 129 4.87 3.86 13.09
CA VAL A 129 3.86 3.52 14.08
C VAL A 129 3.17 4.78 14.59
N GLY A 130 1.85 4.83 14.50
CA GLY A 130 1.02 5.86 15.10
C GLY A 130 0.01 5.25 16.08
N GLY A 131 -0.08 5.80 17.29
CA GLY A 131 -1.06 5.37 18.29
C GLY A 131 -2.22 6.34 18.44
N LEU A 132 -3.37 5.86 18.91
CA LEU A 132 -4.48 6.71 19.31
C LEU A 132 -4.09 7.65 20.46
N THR A 133 -3.27 7.13 21.38
CA THR A 133 -2.65 7.88 22.48
C THR A 133 -1.16 7.58 22.54
N PRO A 134 -0.35 8.37 23.28
CA PRO A 134 1.07 8.04 23.49
C PRO A 134 1.28 6.63 24.07
N ALA A 135 0.41 6.18 24.97
CA ALA A 135 0.47 4.83 25.53
C ALA A 135 0.18 3.75 24.47
N CYS A 136 -0.76 3.99 23.56
CA CYS A 136 -1.02 3.09 22.42
C CYS A 136 0.19 3.02 21.46
N ALA A 137 0.80 4.18 21.16
CA ALA A 137 1.99 4.22 20.33
C ALA A 137 3.15 3.45 20.97
N GLN A 138 3.40 3.66 22.28
CA GLN A 138 4.44 2.95 23.03
C GLN A 138 4.23 1.44 22.99
N ARG A 139 3.00 0.98 23.23
CA ARG A 139 2.67 -0.45 23.22
C ARG A 139 2.89 -1.08 21.82
N ALA A 140 2.55 -0.37 20.76
CA ALA A 140 2.82 -0.83 19.39
C ALA A 140 4.33 -0.81 19.06
N VAL A 141 5.08 0.19 19.52
CA VAL A 141 6.56 0.24 19.39
C VAL A 141 7.19 -0.97 20.07
N GLU A 142 6.76 -1.33 21.28
CA GLU A 142 7.23 -2.52 22.01
C GLU A 142 6.98 -3.80 21.20
N LEU A 143 5.77 -3.97 20.65
CA LEU A 143 5.45 -5.12 19.81
C LEU A 143 6.39 -5.23 18.61
N TYR A 144 6.48 -4.18 17.80
CA TYR A 144 7.25 -4.22 16.56
C TYR A 144 8.76 -4.27 16.79
N SER A 145 9.27 -3.74 17.89
CA SER A 145 10.69 -3.81 18.25
C SER A 145 11.19 -5.24 18.49
N THR A 146 10.28 -6.20 18.67
CA THR A 146 10.64 -7.62 18.77
C THR A 146 11.11 -8.22 17.44
N ALA A 147 10.71 -7.62 16.30
CA ALA A 147 10.95 -8.17 14.95
C ALA A 147 11.61 -7.15 14.00
N ILE A 148 11.43 -5.86 14.23
CA ILE A 148 11.89 -4.79 13.33
C ILE A 148 12.98 -3.96 14.02
N LYS A 149 14.08 -3.76 13.29
CA LYS A 149 15.27 -3.06 13.84
C LYS A 149 15.02 -1.58 14.14
N THR A 150 14.23 -0.91 13.31
CA THR A 150 14.02 0.54 13.41
C THR A 150 12.55 0.86 13.39
N ILE A 151 12.03 1.44 14.47
CA ILE A 151 10.66 1.92 14.56
C ILE A 151 10.67 3.44 14.53
N ILE A 152 9.76 4.03 13.76
CA ILE A 152 9.57 5.46 13.61
C ILE A 152 8.21 5.82 14.19
N PRO A 153 8.12 6.22 15.45
CA PRO A 153 6.86 6.67 16.03
C PRO A 153 6.46 8.03 15.44
N VAL A 154 5.17 8.16 15.15
CA VAL A 154 4.54 9.42 14.70
C VAL A 154 3.42 9.82 15.64
N SER A 155 2.97 11.06 15.56
CA SER A 155 2.09 11.70 16.56
C SER A 155 0.69 11.09 16.67
N SER A 156 0.21 10.37 15.65
CA SER A 156 -1.16 9.83 15.62
C SER A 156 -1.31 8.69 14.60
N CYS A 157 -2.40 7.93 14.69
CA CYS A 157 -2.80 6.98 13.66
C CYS A 157 -2.93 7.67 12.30
N ARG A 158 -3.57 8.84 12.24
CA ARG A 158 -3.76 9.62 11.00
C ARG A 158 -2.44 10.00 10.34
N ALA A 159 -1.43 10.38 11.11
CA ALA A 159 -0.10 10.69 10.56
C ALA A 159 0.56 9.46 9.94
N ALA A 160 0.41 8.30 10.56
CA ALA A 160 0.93 7.04 10.02
C ALA A 160 0.17 6.58 8.77
N GLU A 161 -1.17 6.70 8.74
CA GLU A 161 -2.02 6.45 7.57
C GLU A 161 -1.64 7.36 6.41
N ALA A 162 -1.49 8.67 6.67
CA ALA A 162 -1.09 9.66 5.66
C ALA A 162 0.32 9.40 5.11
N THR A 163 1.25 8.90 5.93
CA THR A 163 2.61 8.57 5.49
C THR A 163 2.61 7.53 4.38
N LYS A 164 1.83 6.46 4.53
CA LYS A 164 1.71 5.41 3.50
C LYS A 164 1.16 5.96 2.19
N LEU A 165 0.12 6.77 2.28
CA LEU A 165 -0.48 7.38 1.10
C LEU A 165 0.50 8.32 0.40
N LEU A 166 1.25 9.15 1.15
CA LEU A 166 2.25 10.04 0.57
C LEU A 166 3.31 9.28 -0.22
N GLU A 167 3.83 8.16 0.31
CA GLU A 167 4.81 7.32 -0.37
C GLU A 167 4.30 6.81 -1.73
N ASN A 168 3.05 6.35 -1.79
CA ASN A 168 2.44 5.84 -3.01
C ASN A 168 2.03 6.95 -3.98
N ILE A 169 1.54 8.08 -3.46
CA ILE A 169 1.25 9.29 -4.25
C ILE A 169 2.54 9.81 -4.90
N PHE A 170 3.64 9.90 -4.15
CA PHE A 170 4.93 10.35 -4.67
C PHE A 170 5.37 9.50 -5.87
N ARG A 171 5.27 8.18 -5.77
CA ARG A 171 5.56 7.28 -6.89
C ARG A 171 4.61 7.52 -8.07
N GLY A 172 3.32 7.54 -7.84
CA GLY A 172 2.30 7.71 -8.88
C GLY A 172 2.45 9.01 -9.66
N VAL A 173 2.70 10.13 -8.96
CA VAL A 173 2.90 11.45 -9.57
C VAL A 173 4.20 11.51 -10.40
N ASN A 174 5.30 10.97 -9.87
CA ASN A 174 6.58 10.98 -10.60
C ASN A 174 6.58 10.04 -11.81
N ILE A 175 5.85 8.91 -11.74
CA ILE A 175 5.64 8.03 -12.91
C ILE A 175 4.80 8.78 -13.96
N ALA A 176 3.75 9.50 -13.57
CA ALA A 176 2.96 10.30 -14.50
C ALA A 176 3.81 11.37 -15.19
N LEU A 177 4.68 12.07 -14.44
CA LEU A 177 5.59 13.06 -14.99
C LEU A 177 6.48 12.47 -16.10
N VAL A 178 7.14 11.34 -15.85
CA VAL A 178 8.02 10.74 -16.86
C VAL A 178 7.24 10.11 -18.01
N ASN A 179 6.00 9.68 -17.81
CA ASN A 179 5.09 9.22 -18.85
C ASN A 179 4.67 10.38 -19.78
N GLU A 180 4.36 11.54 -19.23
CA GLU A 180 4.08 12.76 -20.01
C GLU A 180 5.31 13.20 -20.78
N LEU A 181 6.48 13.30 -20.12
CA LEU A 181 7.75 13.65 -20.76
C LEU A 181 8.13 12.68 -21.88
N LYS A 182 7.81 11.38 -21.77
CA LYS A 182 7.99 10.40 -22.85
C LYS A 182 7.27 10.83 -24.12
N GLN A 183 6.04 11.32 -24.00
CA GLN A 183 5.25 11.76 -25.15
C GLN A 183 5.81 13.06 -25.74
N VAL A 184 6.11 14.03 -24.88
CA VAL A 184 6.70 15.33 -25.29
C VAL A 184 8.04 15.13 -26.00
N TYR A 185 8.95 14.38 -25.40
CA TYR A 185 10.28 14.14 -25.97
C TYR A 185 10.22 13.32 -27.27
N ALA A 186 9.30 12.35 -27.36
CA ALA A 186 9.08 11.61 -28.60
C ALA A 186 8.66 12.52 -29.75
N ALA A 187 7.81 13.53 -29.49
CA ALA A 187 7.42 14.54 -30.51
C ALA A 187 8.59 15.46 -30.90
N MET A 188 9.56 15.66 -30.00
CA MET A 188 10.76 16.46 -30.23
C MET A 188 11.92 15.67 -30.84
N GLY A 189 11.78 14.35 -31.01
CA GLY A 189 12.86 13.46 -31.47
C GLY A 189 13.95 13.23 -30.43
N ILE A 190 13.65 13.43 -29.13
CA ILE A 190 14.57 13.25 -28.00
C ILE A 190 14.31 11.90 -27.34
N ASP A 191 15.38 11.17 -26.98
CA ASP A 191 15.26 9.93 -26.22
C ASP A 191 15.11 10.21 -24.73
N VAL A 192 13.92 9.93 -24.18
CA VAL A 192 13.62 10.10 -22.75
C VAL A 192 14.54 9.27 -21.84
N TRP A 193 15.01 8.11 -22.31
CA TRP A 193 15.89 7.24 -21.53
C TRP A 193 17.28 7.85 -21.35
N GLU A 194 17.81 8.47 -22.43
CA GLU A 194 19.05 9.22 -22.37
C GLU A 194 18.94 10.40 -21.39
N VAL A 195 17.85 11.15 -21.46
CA VAL A 195 17.58 12.29 -20.56
C VAL A 195 17.53 11.85 -19.11
N ILE A 196 16.77 10.80 -18.79
CA ILE A 196 16.66 10.28 -17.43
C ILE A 196 18.00 9.76 -16.95
N ASN A 197 18.74 9.02 -17.78
CA ASN A 197 20.05 8.48 -17.42
C ASN A 197 21.09 9.58 -17.18
N ALA A 198 21.03 10.67 -17.92
CA ALA A 198 21.86 11.85 -17.65
C ALA A 198 21.44 12.55 -16.34
N ALA A 199 20.14 12.78 -16.16
CA ALA A 199 19.61 13.47 -14.98
C ALA A 199 19.92 12.74 -13.67
N LYS A 200 19.88 11.39 -13.64
CA LYS A 200 20.17 10.59 -12.44
C LYS A 200 21.62 10.69 -11.95
N THR A 201 22.52 11.22 -12.77
CA THR A 201 23.91 11.46 -12.34
C THR A 201 24.02 12.63 -11.37
N LYS A 202 22.99 13.46 -11.25
CA LYS A 202 22.93 14.54 -10.27
C LYS A 202 22.80 13.96 -8.86
N PRO A 203 23.73 14.26 -7.94
CA PRO A 203 23.78 13.59 -6.62
C PRO A 203 22.72 14.07 -5.63
N PHE A 204 21.88 15.06 -5.98
CA PHE A 204 20.85 15.64 -5.11
C PHE A 204 19.67 16.17 -5.92
N GLY A 205 18.49 16.22 -5.28
CA GLY A 205 17.29 16.87 -5.83
C GLY A 205 16.67 16.17 -7.04
N TYR A 206 17.08 14.94 -7.37
CA TYR A 206 16.50 14.13 -8.42
C TYR A 206 16.50 12.66 -8.02
N MET A 207 15.34 12.01 -8.15
CA MET A 207 15.16 10.57 -8.04
C MET A 207 14.64 10.06 -9.38
N PRO A 208 15.32 9.10 -10.03
CA PRO A 208 14.90 8.62 -11.34
C PRO A 208 13.64 7.77 -11.25
N PHE A 209 12.67 8.09 -12.12
CA PHE A 209 11.53 7.26 -12.48
C PHE A 209 11.59 7.00 -13.98
N TYR A 210 10.98 5.92 -14.42
CA TYR A 210 11.03 5.50 -15.82
C TYR A 210 9.62 5.39 -16.39
N PRO A 211 9.39 5.82 -17.66
CA PRO A 211 8.11 5.68 -18.30
C PRO A 211 7.77 4.21 -18.55
N GLY A 212 6.49 3.90 -18.50
CA GLY A 212 5.96 2.57 -18.73
C GLY A 212 4.61 2.58 -19.46
N PRO A 213 4.01 1.41 -19.70
CA PRO A 213 2.71 1.29 -20.37
C PRO A 213 1.53 1.66 -19.47
N GLY A 214 1.76 2.21 -18.32
CA GLY A 214 0.78 2.56 -17.29
C GLY A 214 1.32 2.28 -15.91
N LEU A 215 0.44 2.19 -14.91
CA LEU A 215 0.77 1.75 -13.56
C LEU A 215 0.55 0.25 -13.43
N GLY A 216 1.59 -0.47 -13.00
CA GLY A 216 1.49 -1.85 -12.57
C GLY A 216 1.27 -1.95 -11.07
N GLY A 217 1.01 -3.19 -10.60
CA GLY A 217 0.80 -3.51 -9.20
C GLY A 217 -0.57 -3.12 -8.67
N HIS A 218 -0.78 -3.39 -7.38
CA HIS A 218 -2.07 -3.21 -6.70
C HIS A 218 -2.17 -1.85 -6.00
N CYS A 219 -1.09 -1.38 -5.37
CA CYS A 219 -1.14 -0.22 -4.47
C CYS A 219 -1.16 1.13 -5.18
N ILE A 220 -0.25 1.36 -6.15
CA ILE A 220 -0.11 2.69 -6.79
C ILE A 220 -1.36 3.12 -7.57
N PRO A 221 -2.11 2.24 -8.27
CA PRO A 221 -3.36 2.61 -8.92
C PRO A 221 -4.53 2.88 -7.96
N ILE A 222 -4.44 2.46 -6.69
CA ILE A 222 -5.54 2.44 -5.73
C ILE A 222 -5.35 3.46 -4.61
N ASP A 223 -4.23 3.39 -3.91
CA ASP A 223 -4.01 4.13 -2.66
C ASP A 223 -4.11 5.66 -2.78
N PRO A 224 -3.65 6.31 -3.87
CA PRO A 224 -3.83 7.76 -4.03
C PRO A 224 -5.30 8.21 -3.98
N PHE A 225 -6.22 7.37 -4.46
CA PHE A 225 -7.64 7.71 -4.48
C PHE A 225 -8.29 7.66 -3.09
N TYR A 226 -7.70 6.95 -2.13
CA TYR A 226 -8.12 7.04 -0.72
C TYR A 226 -8.01 8.46 -0.19
N LEU A 227 -6.87 9.14 -0.47
CA LEU A 227 -6.70 10.52 -0.05
C LEU A 227 -7.61 11.47 -0.83
N THR A 228 -7.78 11.24 -2.14
CA THR A 228 -8.69 12.04 -2.97
C THR A 228 -10.12 11.98 -2.45
N TRP A 229 -10.60 10.80 -2.08
CA TRP A 229 -11.92 10.61 -1.52
C TRP A 229 -12.06 11.32 -0.16
N LYS A 230 -11.12 11.09 0.75
CA LYS A 230 -11.14 11.68 2.11
C LYS A 230 -11.00 13.21 2.08
N ALA A 231 -10.18 13.75 1.17
CA ALA A 231 -9.96 15.20 1.06
C ALA A 231 -11.24 15.97 0.75
N ARG A 232 -12.21 15.36 0.05
CA ARG A 232 -13.50 15.98 -0.27
C ARG A 232 -14.33 16.28 0.98
N GLU A 233 -14.22 15.49 2.05
CA GLU A 233 -14.87 15.75 3.33
C GLU A 233 -14.37 17.07 3.96
N TYR A 234 -13.14 17.47 3.63
CA TYR A 234 -12.51 18.71 4.07
C TYR A 234 -12.61 19.86 3.04
N GLY A 235 -13.44 19.69 2.00
CA GLY A 235 -13.58 20.67 0.92
C GLY A 235 -12.33 20.87 0.05
N GLN A 236 -11.41 19.88 0.02
CA GLN A 236 -10.17 19.94 -0.74
C GLN A 236 -10.24 19.05 -1.99
N ASN A 237 -9.61 19.50 -3.07
CA ASN A 237 -9.42 18.74 -4.32
C ASN A 237 -7.95 18.41 -4.52
N THR A 238 -7.66 17.18 -4.90
CA THR A 238 -6.29 16.66 -5.05
C THR A 238 -5.85 16.71 -6.52
N LYS A 239 -5.60 17.92 -7.04
CA LYS A 239 -5.31 18.17 -8.47
C LYS A 239 -4.16 17.33 -9.02
N PHE A 240 -3.02 17.26 -8.32
CA PHE A 240 -1.86 16.47 -8.76
C PHE A 240 -2.13 14.97 -8.77
N ILE A 241 -2.88 14.46 -7.82
CA ILE A 241 -3.19 13.04 -7.70
C ILE A 241 -4.15 12.61 -8.81
N GLU A 242 -5.21 13.38 -9.03
CA GLU A 242 -6.21 13.13 -10.06
C GLU A 242 -5.58 13.19 -11.46
N LEU A 243 -4.81 14.27 -11.75
CA LEU A 243 -4.10 14.42 -13.01
C LEU A 243 -3.09 13.29 -13.25
N ALA A 244 -2.32 12.90 -12.24
CA ALA A 244 -1.39 11.78 -12.36
C ALA A 244 -2.13 10.46 -12.67
N GLY A 245 -3.30 10.26 -12.07
CA GLY A 245 -4.16 9.12 -12.38
C GLY A 245 -4.62 9.11 -13.84
N GLU A 246 -5.03 10.26 -14.37
CA GLU A 246 -5.45 10.41 -15.77
C GLU A 246 -4.29 10.12 -16.74
N VAL A 247 -3.13 10.74 -16.53
CA VAL A 247 -1.93 10.55 -17.37
C VAL A 247 -1.53 9.07 -17.40
N ASN A 248 -1.43 8.43 -16.24
CA ASN A 248 -1.01 7.04 -16.15
C ASN A 248 -2.05 6.08 -16.76
N THR A 249 -3.34 6.37 -16.61
CA THR A 249 -4.43 5.56 -17.18
C THR A 249 -4.49 5.67 -18.72
N ALA A 250 -4.02 6.78 -19.30
CA ALA A 250 -3.96 6.97 -20.74
C ALA A 250 -2.81 6.21 -21.42
N MET A 251 -1.77 5.83 -20.69
CA MET A 251 -0.56 5.20 -21.25
C MET A 251 -0.78 3.91 -22.02
N PRO A 252 -1.66 2.97 -21.64
CA PRO A 252 -1.91 1.79 -22.45
C PRO A 252 -2.39 2.12 -23.86
N MET A 253 -3.25 3.12 -24.01
CA MET A 253 -3.72 3.58 -25.33
C MET A 253 -2.62 4.26 -26.12
N TYR A 254 -1.74 5.01 -25.46
CA TYR A 254 -0.54 5.55 -26.11
C TYR A 254 0.33 4.43 -26.71
N VAL A 255 0.56 3.33 -25.98
CA VAL A 255 1.30 2.15 -26.47
C VAL A 255 0.61 1.52 -27.69
N VAL A 256 -0.72 1.40 -27.66
CA VAL A 256 -1.51 0.90 -28.80
C VAL A 256 -1.32 1.78 -30.03
N HIS A 257 -1.42 3.11 -29.87
CA HIS A 257 -1.21 4.06 -30.96
C HIS A 257 0.22 3.98 -31.53
N ARG A 258 1.24 3.91 -30.67
CA ARG A 258 2.64 3.75 -31.11
C ARG A 258 2.85 2.42 -31.85
N THR A 259 2.20 1.35 -31.43
CA THR A 259 2.23 0.06 -32.13
C THR A 259 1.59 0.16 -33.51
N GLN A 260 0.45 0.86 -33.62
CA GLN A 260 -0.22 1.10 -34.89
C GLN A 260 0.67 1.90 -35.85
N GLU A 261 1.30 2.97 -35.38
CA GLU A 261 2.24 3.77 -36.19
C GLU A 261 3.42 2.94 -36.69
N ALA A 262 4.02 2.12 -35.82
CA ALA A 262 5.13 1.24 -36.17
C ALA A 262 4.74 0.20 -37.24
N LEU A 263 3.54 -0.36 -37.14
CA LEU A 263 2.99 -1.28 -38.14
C LEU A 263 2.72 -0.57 -39.47
N ASN A 264 2.08 0.61 -39.42
CA ASN A 264 1.78 1.39 -40.60
C ASN A 264 3.05 1.79 -41.36
N ALA A 265 4.13 2.17 -40.67
CA ALA A 265 5.43 2.43 -41.27
C ALA A 265 5.99 1.23 -42.05
N LYS A 266 5.57 -0.01 -41.69
CA LYS A 266 5.89 -1.25 -42.40
C LYS A 266 4.78 -1.72 -43.34
N LYS A 267 3.81 -0.84 -43.69
CA LYS A 267 2.64 -1.14 -44.54
C LYS A 267 1.78 -2.32 -44.01
N LYS A 268 1.68 -2.48 -42.68
CA LYS A 268 0.88 -3.48 -42.00
C LYS A 268 -0.24 -2.80 -41.23
N ALA A 269 -1.44 -3.41 -41.26
CA ALA A 269 -2.55 -2.98 -40.39
C ALA A 269 -2.42 -3.66 -39.03
N ILE A 270 -2.94 -3.03 -37.98
CA ILE A 270 -3.03 -3.66 -36.65
C ILE A 270 -4.00 -4.86 -36.67
N ASN A 271 -5.12 -4.74 -37.41
CA ASN A 271 -6.05 -5.84 -37.63
C ASN A 271 -5.37 -6.93 -38.49
N GLY A 272 -5.36 -8.16 -38.00
CA GLY A 272 -4.70 -9.31 -38.64
C GLY A 272 -3.19 -9.45 -38.35
N SER A 273 -2.56 -8.49 -37.66
CA SER A 273 -1.18 -8.61 -37.20
C SER A 273 -1.06 -9.50 -35.98
N ARG A 274 0.03 -10.30 -35.91
CA ARG A 274 0.39 -11.03 -34.70
C ARG A 274 1.34 -10.17 -33.87
N ILE A 275 0.96 -9.93 -32.63
CA ILE A 275 1.72 -9.11 -31.68
C ILE A 275 2.07 -9.99 -30.48
N LEU A 276 3.37 -10.08 -30.16
CA LEU A 276 3.86 -10.76 -28.97
C LEU A 276 3.98 -9.73 -27.84
N ILE A 277 3.31 -9.99 -26.73
CA ILE A 277 3.46 -9.22 -25.49
C ILE A 277 4.38 -10.03 -24.56
N LEU A 278 5.47 -9.39 -24.11
CA LEU A 278 6.40 -9.98 -23.17
C LEU A 278 6.07 -9.48 -21.76
N GLY A 279 5.62 -10.39 -20.90
CA GLY A 279 5.17 -10.11 -19.55
C GLY A 279 3.66 -9.90 -19.45
N LEU A 280 3.11 -10.35 -18.32
CA LEU A 280 1.75 -10.13 -17.85
C LEU A 280 1.89 -9.69 -16.38
N ALA A 281 1.70 -8.41 -16.13
CA ALA A 281 1.74 -7.86 -14.76
C ALA A 281 0.47 -7.07 -14.46
#